data_6c4111c32487539b529f372412073152
#
_entry.id   6c4111c32487539b529f372412073152
#
_cell.length_a   1.000
_cell.length_b   1.000
_cell.length_c   1.000
_cell.angle_alpha   90.00
_cell.angle_beta   90.00
_cell.angle_gamma   90.00
#
_symmetry.space_group_name_H-M   'P 1'
#
loop_
_entity.id
_entity.type
_entity.pdbx_description
1 polymer ?
#
loop_
_entity_poly.entity_id
_entity_poly.type
_entity_poly.pdbx_seq_one_letter_code
_entity_poly.pdbx_strand_id
1 'polypeptide(L)'
;MKTPIKNPNSHLSALRELKKIIRPGAVVNSFFFYCGSIEFALSSTDRFIIAHPGTIAVHEFWECVLKNPSLVCDIVASEPFGKLRHEQIINFLQEKWIYYKDPFVRAALFYTLNQFSKNGKVSSGILEDDPMLFNE
;
A
#
# COMPACT_ATOMS: atom_id res chain seq x y z
N MET A 1 3.67 2.57 -14.41
CA MET A 1 2.69 3.09 -13.45
C MET A 1 3.39 3.30 -12.12
N LYS A 2 3.15 4.42 -11.48
CA LYS A 2 3.67 4.65 -10.12
C LYS A 2 2.70 4.06 -9.12
N THR A 3 3.23 3.36 -8.13
CA THR A 3 2.40 2.84 -7.03
C THR A 3 1.93 3.96 -6.10
N PRO A 4 0.70 3.92 -5.60
CA PRO A 4 0.21 4.88 -4.62
C PRO A 4 0.78 4.66 -3.21
N ILE A 5 1.32 3.47 -2.92
CA ILE A 5 1.81 3.12 -1.60
C ILE A 5 3.31 3.41 -1.48
N LYS A 6 3.70 4.06 -0.39
CA LYS A 6 5.10 4.26 -0.06
C LYS A 6 5.77 2.97 0.38
N ASN A 7 6.95 2.73 -0.13
CA ASN A 7 7.89 1.75 0.41
C ASN A 7 9.31 2.20 0.11
N PRO A 8 10.08 2.67 1.08
CA PRO A 8 11.46 3.09 0.89
C PRO A 8 12.37 1.95 0.41
N ASN A 9 11.98 0.71 0.68
CA ASN A 9 12.70 -0.50 0.27
C ASN A 9 12.08 -1.13 -0.99
N SER A 10 11.68 -0.32 -1.96
CA SER A 10 11.01 -0.80 -3.19
C SER A 10 11.87 -1.68 -4.08
N HIS A 11 13.18 -1.72 -3.86
CA HIS A 11 14.15 -2.54 -4.60
C HIS A 11 14.12 -2.34 -6.13
N LEU A 12 13.67 -1.17 -6.60
CA LEU A 12 13.63 -0.85 -8.03
C LEU A 12 15.01 -0.94 -8.71
N SER A 13 16.09 -0.79 -7.97
CA SER A 13 17.46 -0.99 -8.47
C SER A 13 17.71 -2.41 -8.98
N ALA A 14 16.98 -3.41 -8.46
CA ALA A 14 17.06 -4.79 -8.91
C ALA A 14 16.31 -5.05 -10.22
N LEU A 15 15.45 -4.14 -10.67
CA LEU A 15 14.59 -4.34 -11.83
C LEU A 15 15.38 -4.65 -13.11
N ARG A 16 16.50 -3.97 -13.32
CA ARG A 16 17.35 -4.20 -14.49
C ARG A 16 17.89 -5.64 -14.54
N GLU A 17 18.32 -6.14 -13.41
CA GLU A 17 18.85 -7.51 -13.31
C GLU A 17 17.73 -8.56 -13.42
N LEU A 18 16.59 -8.29 -12.82
CA LEU A 18 15.41 -9.14 -12.95
C LEU A 18 14.93 -9.26 -14.40
N LYS A 19 14.94 -8.17 -15.16
CA LYS A 19 14.60 -8.19 -16.59
C LYS A 19 15.54 -9.04 -17.44
N LYS A 20 16.79 -9.20 -17.04
CA LYS A 20 17.73 -10.08 -17.72
C LYS A 20 17.46 -11.57 -17.46
N ILE A 21 16.99 -11.89 -16.25
CA ILE A 21 16.74 -13.26 -15.80
C ILE A 21 15.35 -13.73 -16.21
N ILE A 22 14.34 -12.86 -16.07
CA ILE A 22 12.94 -13.19 -16.34
C ILE A 22 12.61 -12.86 -17.80
N ARG A 23 12.32 -13.88 -18.58
CA ARG A 23 11.98 -13.73 -20.00
C ARG A 23 10.60 -13.08 -20.18
N PRO A 24 10.39 -12.29 -21.27
CA PRO A 24 9.05 -11.89 -21.69
C PRO A 24 8.13 -13.10 -21.87
N GLY A 25 6.87 -12.96 -21.47
CA GLY A 25 5.89 -14.06 -21.48
C GLY A 25 5.93 -14.98 -20.27
N ALA A 26 6.93 -14.84 -19.39
CA ALA A 26 7.00 -15.64 -18.18
C ALA A 26 5.91 -15.26 -17.18
N VAL A 27 5.45 -16.27 -16.42
CA VAL A 27 4.59 -16.09 -15.24
C VAL A 27 5.46 -16.01 -14.02
N VAL A 28 5.33 -14.92 -13.25
CA VAL A 28 6.13 -14.65 -12.05
C VAL A 28 5.23 -14.65 -10.84
N ASN A 29 5.53 -15.50 -9.87
CA ASN A 29 4.89 -15.44 -8.55
C ASN A 29 5.69 -14.48 -7.65
N SER A 30 5.08 -13.37 -7.26
CA SER A 30 5.68 -12.43 -6.33
C SER A 30 5.12 -12.67 -4.94
N PHE A 31 5.96 -13.15 -4.05
CA PHE A 31 5.62 -13.33 -2.64
C PHE A 31 5.93 -12.05 -1.85
N PHE A 32 5.19 -11.83 -0.77
CA PHE A 32 5.30 -10.63 0.07
C PHE A 32 5.03 -9.32 -0.69
N PHE A 33 4.13 -9.40 -1.65
CA PHE A 33 3.67 -8.24 -2.41
C PHE A 33 3.14 -7.15 -1.46
N TYR A 34 3.63 -5.94 -1.63
CA TYR A 34 3.24 -4.79 -0.81
C TYR A 34 2.93 -3.55 -1.68
N CYS A 35 3.94 -2.81 -2.08
CA CYS A 35 3.75 -1.58 -2.88
C CYS A 35 3.62 -1.82 -4.38
N GLY A 36 4.05 -2.95 -4.89
CA GLY A 36 3.94 -3.33 -6.29
C GLY A 36 4.91 -2.63 -7.25
N SER A 37 5.91 -1.93 -6.77
CA SER A 37 6.83 -1.14 -7.63
C SER A 37 7.53 -1.99 -8.70
N ILE A 38 8.07 -3.14 -8.31
CA ILE A 38 8.76 -4.07 -9.22
C ILE A 38 7.74 -4.81 -10.08
N GLU A 39 6.67 -5.29 -9.47
CA GLU A 39 5.62 -6.08 -10.10
C GLU A 39 4.95 -5.31 -11.24
N PHE A 40 4.56 -4.06 -11.01
CA PHE A 40 3.99 -3.21 -12.05
C PHE A 40 4.99 -2.89 -13.15
N ALA A 41 6.26 -2.67 -12.81
CA ALA A 41 7.30 -2.43 -13.80
C ALA A 41 7.58 -3.68 -14.66
N LEU A 42 7.56 -4.87 -14.08
CA LEU A 42 7.70 -6.13 -14.81
C LEU A 42 6.47 -6.42 -15.68
N SER A 43 5.26 -6.21 -15.17
CA SER A 43 4.03 -6.47 -15.91
C SER A 43 3.88 -5.56 -17.13
N SER A 44 4.44 -4.35 -17.11
CA SER A 44 4.47 -3.44 -18.24
C SER A 44 5.40 -3.90 -19.39
N THR A 45 6.15 -4.96 -19.22
CA THR A 45 7.13 -5.53 -20.17
C THR A 45 6.83 -6.99 -20.50
N ASP A 46 5.57 -7.31 -20.78
CA ASP A 46 5.06 -8.64 -21.20
C ASP A 46 5.35 -9.77 -20.19
N ARG A 47 5.42 -9.50 -18.92
CA ARG A 47 5.50 -10.50 -17.88
C ARG A 47 4.21 -10.55 -17.10
N PHE A 48 3.74 -11.75 -16.79
CA PHE A 48 2.51 -11.98 -16.04
C PHE A 48 2.84 -12.14 -14.56
N ILE A 49 2.31 -11.26 -13.74
CA ILE A 49 2.59 -11.26 -12.29
C ILE A 49 1.39 -11.83 -11.53
N ILE A 50 1.64 -12.83 -10.71
CA ILE A 50 0.72 -13.33 -9.71
C ILE A 50 1.22 -12.81 -8.36
N ALA A 51 0.52 -11.83 -7.81
CA ALA A 51 0.90 -11.20 -6.55
C ALA A 51 0.30 -11.94 -5.35
N HIS A 52 1.13 -12.21 -4.38
CA HIS A 52 0.75 -12.84 -3.12
C HIS A 52 1.02 -11.87 -1.98
N PRO A 53 0.02 -11.08 -1.54
CA PRO A 53 0.17 -10.15 -0.44
C PRO A 53 0.56 -10.85 0.87
N GLY A 54 1.44 -10.23 1.62
CA GLY A 54 1.90 -10.79 2.90
C GLY A 54 0.88 -10.67 4.03
N THR A 55 -0.10 -9.75 3.90
CA THR A 55 -1.14 -9.51 4.90
C THR A 55 -2.51 -9.31 4.25
N ILE A 56 -3.57 -9.60 5.02
CA ILE A 56 -4.95 -9.39 4.59
C ILE A 56 -5.21 -7.91 4.28
N ALA A 57 -4.63 -7.00 5.05
CA ALA A 57 -4.80 -5.56 4.86
C ALA A 57 -4.25 -5.08 3.50
N VAL A 58 -3.09 -5.58 3.08
CA VAL A 58 -2.51 -5.28 1.77
C VAL A 58 -3.35 -5.87 0.65
N HIS A 59 -3.81 -7.11 0.80
CA HIS A 59 -4.70 -7.74 -0.16
C HIS A 59 -5.99 -6.94 -0.36
N GLU A 60 -6.67 -6.61 0.71
CA GLU A 60 -7.91 -5.83 0.69
C GLU A 60 -7.71 -4.42 0.06
N PHE A 61 -6.62 -3.76 0.42
CA PHE A 61 -6.28 -2.46 -0.17
C PHE A 61 -6.19 -2.54 -1.69
N TRP A 62 -5.41 -3.46 -2.21
CA TRP A 62 -5.23 -3.61 -3.65
C TRP A 62 -6.50 -4.09 -4.36
N GLU A 63 -7.27 -4.95 -3.73
CA GLU A 63 -8.57 -5.39 -4.25
C GLU A 63 -9.53 -4.20 -4.41
N CYS A 64 -9.63 -3.36 -3.39
CA CYS A 64 -10.47 -2.14 -3.44
C CYS A 64 -9.97 -1.13 -4.47
N VAL A 65 -8.67 -0.88 -4.54
CA VAL A 65 -8.07 0.05 -5.51
C VAL A 65 -8.29 -0.42 -6.95
N LEU A 66 -8.13 -1.70 -7.22
CA LEU A 66 -8.34 -2.25 -8.55
C LEU A 66 -9.81 -2.28 -8.93
N LYS A 67 -10.70 -2.47 -7.97
CA LYS A 67 -12.16 -2.55 -8.18
C LYS A 67 -12.79 -1.17 -8.40
N ASN A 68 -12.45 -0.20 -7.57
CA ASN A 68 -12.97 1.17 -7.67
C ASN A 68 -12.00 2.19 -7.05
N PRO A 69 -10.98 2.62 -7.80
CA PRO A 69 -9.99 3.58 -7.28
C PRO A 69 -10.60 4.95 -6.95
N SER A 70 -11.61 5.38 -7.69
CA SER A 70 -12.28 6.67 -7.46
C SER A 70 -12.94 6.71 -6.08
N LEU A 71 -13.60 5.63 -5.68
CA LEU A 71 -14.23 5.55 -4.36
C LEU A 71 -13.22 5.63 -3.23
N VAL A 72 -12.07 4.98 -3.37
CA VAL A 72 -10.99 5.09 -2.38
C VAL A 72 -10.49 6.53 -2.27
N CYS A 73 -10.27 7.20 -3.41
CA CYS A 73 -9.86 8.60 -3.44
C CYS A 73 -10.90 9.53 -2.82
N ASP A 74 -12.17 9.32 -3.10
CA ASP A 74 -13.26 10.13 -2.55
C ASP A 74 -13.34 10.01 -1.03
N ILE A 75 -13.16 8.83 -0.49
CA ILE A 75 -13.13 8.60 0.96
C ILE A 75 -11.91 9.29 1.59
N VAL A 76 -10.73 9.16 0.99
CA VAL A 76 -9.50 9.84 1.48
C VAL A 76 -9.69 11.36 1.51
N ALA A 77 -10.34 11.92 0.50
CA ALA A 77 -10.60 13.36 0.41
C ALA A 77 -11.75 13.83 1.30
N SER A 78 -12.57 12.91 1.84
CA SER A 78 -13.75 13.25 2.63
C SER A 78 -13.39 13.74 4.04
N GLU A 79 -14.28 14.55 4.60
CA GLU A 79 -14.23 14.89 6.02
C GLU A 79 -14.64 13.66 6.89
N PRO A 80 -14.07 13.49 8.07
CA PRO A 80 -13.22 14.45 8.80
C PRO A 80 -11.71 14.35 8.49
N PHE A 81 -11.29 13.46 7.60
CA PHE A 81 -9.87 13.16 7.39
C PHE A 81 -9.05 14.35 6.89
N GLY A 82 -9.64 15.24 6.12
CA GLY A 82 -8.95 16.44 5.61
C GLY A 82 -8.76 17.58 6.64
N LYS A 83 -9.44 17.54 7.78
CA LYS A 83 -9.43 18.64 8.78
C LYS A 83 -8.71 18.34 10.08
N LEU A 84 -8.45 17.06 10.39
CA LEU A 84 -7.76 16.69 11.60
C LEU A 84 -6.27 16.98 11.48
N ARG A 85 -5.65 17.47 12.56
CA ARG A 85 -4.20 17.55 12.63
C ARG A 85 -3.60 16.16 12.53
N HIS A 86 -2.43 16.07 11.91
CA HIS A 86 -1.76 14.79 11.64
C HIS A 86 -1.72 13.85 12.86
N GLU A 87 -1.34 14.36 14.00
CA GLU A 87 -1.26 13.62 15.26
C GLU A 87 -2.61 13.03 15.71
N GLN A 88 -3.68 13.81 15.60
CA GLN A 88 -5.02 13.38 15.98
C GLN A 88 -5.56 12.29 15.03
N ILE A 89 -5.27 12.43 13.73
CA ILE A 89 -5.63 11.41 12.73
C ILE A 89 -4.90 10.11 13.04
N ILE A 90 -3.59 10.17 13.22
CA ILE A 90 -2.75 8.99 13.41
C ILE A 90 -3.19 8.23 14.65
N ASN A 91 -3.31 8.90 15.80
CA ASN A 91 -3.73 8.27 17.04
C ASN A 91 -5.12 7.64 16.97
N PHE A 92 -6.06 8.33 16.35
CA PHE A 92 -7.41 7.80 16.15
C PHE A 92 -7.41 6.59 15.21
N LEU A 93 -6.72 6.68 14.09
CA LEU A 93 -6.74 5.65 13.06
C LEU A 93 -5.97 4.41 13.45
N GLN A 94 -4.84 4.54 14.16
CA GLN A 94 -4.05 3.40 14.64
C GLN A 94 -4.89 2.39 15.42
N GLU A 95 -5.80 2.88 16.24
CA GLU A 95 -6.61 2.03 17.10
C GLU A 95 -7.90 1.57 16.44
N LYS A 96 -8.43 2.31 15.47
CA LYS A 96 -9.81 2.16 15.02
C LYS A 96 -9.98 1.69 13.58
N TRP A 97 -8.97 1.83 12.72
CA TRP A 97 -9.17 1.61 11.29
C TRP A 97 -9.63 0.21 10.90
N ILE A 98 -9.16 -0.84 11.59
CA ILE A 98 -9.53 -2.23 11.31
C ILE A 98 -10.99 -2.57 11.69
N TYR A 99 -11.61 -1.76 12.53
CA TYR A 99 -12.97 -2.00 13.00
C TYR A 99 -14.05 -1.42 12.08
N TYR A 100 -13.69 -0.66 11.07
CA TYR A 100 -14.65 -0.21 10.07
C TYR A 100 -15.14 -1.39 9.24
N LYS A 101 -16.46 -1.46 9.03
CA LYS A 101 -17.09 -2.59 8.33
C LYS A 101 -16.90 -2.55 6.82
N ASP A 102 -16.83 -1.35 6.26
CA ASP A 102 -16.68 -1.14 4.81
C ASP A 102 -15.21 -1.35 4.40
N PRO A 103 -14.92 -2.29 3.50
CA PRO A 103 -13.57 -2.54 3.03
C PRO A 103 -12.96 -1.34 2.29
N PHE A 104 -13.74 -0.53 1.60
CA PHE A 104 -13.25 0.68 0.94
C PHE A 104 -12.82 1.75 1.94
N VAL A 105 -13.51 1.87 3.06
CA VAL A 105 -13.09 2.74 4.17
C VAL A 105 -11.78 2.24 4.76
N ARG A 106 -11.65 0.95 5.03
CA ARG A 106 -10.38 0.38 5.51
C ARG A 106 -9.24 0.59 4.52
N ALA A 107 -9.49 0.43 3.22
CA ALA A 107 -8.49 0.68 2.18
C ALA A 107 -8.03 2.15 2.16
N ALA A 108 -8.97 3.09 2.27
CA ALA A 108 -8.66 4.53 2.36
C ALA A 108 -7.85 4.86 3.62
N LEU A 109 -8.19 4.26 4.75
CA LEU A 109 -7.46 4.42 6.00
C LEU A 109 -6.07 3.80 5.94
N PHE A 110 -5.94 2.62 5.35
CA PHE A 110 -4.64 1.99 5.08
C PHE A 110 -3.74 2.90 4.25
N TYR A 111 -4.26 3.47 3.17
CA TYR A 111 -3.54 4.43 2.34
C TYR A 111 -3.09 5.65 3.15
N THR A 112 -4.00 6.24 3.93
CA THR A 112 -3.71 7.41 4.76
C THR A 112 -2.60 7.12 5.77
N LEU A 113 -2.69 6.02 6.49
CA LEU A 113 -1.67 5.59 7.43
C LEU A 113 -0.33 5.33 6.75
N ASN A 114 -0.34 4.71 5.58
CA ASN A 114 0.87 4.50 4.78
C ASN A 114 1.53 5.83 4.39
N GLN A 115 0.75 6.83 3.99
CA GLN A 115 1.29 8.16 3.61
C GLN A 115 1.91 8.90 4.80
N PHE A 116 1.35 8.76 5.99
CA PHE A 116 1.89 9.36 7.23
C PHE A 116 3.01 8.53 7.87
N SER A 117 3.13 7.27 7.51
CA SER A 117 4.22 6.42 7.98
C SER A 117 5.54 6.81 7.33
N LYS A 118 6.58 6.97 8.14
CA LYS A 118 7.93 7.27 7.65
C LYS A 118 8.49 6.16 6.75
N ASN A 119 8.20 4.91 7.10
CA ASN A 119 8.69 3.72 6.40
C ASN A 119 7.66 3.10 5.45
N GLY A 120 6.48 3.68 5.34
CA GLY A 120 5.38 3.13 4.54
C GLY A 120 4.82 1.81 5.08
N LYS A 121 5.22 1.40 6.27
CA LYS A 121 4.78 0.13 6.87
C LYS A 121 3.48 0.33 7.63
N VAL A 122 2.43 -0.33 7.16
CA VAL A 122 1.18 -0.50 7.88
C VAL A 122 0.98 -1.99 8.02
N SER A 123 1.22 -2.54 9.19
CA SER A 123 0.92 -3.95 9.47
C SER A 123 -0.50 -4.07 10.05
N SER A 124 -1.03 -5.25 10.08
CA SER A 124 -2.42 -5.69 10.41
C SER A 124 -3.17 -4.89 11.50
N GLY A 125 -3.29 -3.58 11.36
CA GLY A 125 -4.00 -2.67 12.26
C GLY A 125 -3.14 -1.97 13.29
N ILE A 126 -1.88 -2.31 13.37
CA ILE A 126 -0.91 -1.64 14.24
C ILE A 126 0.16 -1.07 13.33
N LEU A 127 0.40 0.24 13.39
CA LEU A 127 1.66 0.78 12.90
C LEU A 127 2.74 0.10 13.73
N GLU A 128 3.70 -0.54 13.08
CA GLU A 128 4.91 -0.94 13.81
C GLU A 128 5.44 0.30 14.49
N ASP A 129 5.56 0.24 15.82
CA ASP A 129 6.07 1.33 16.63
C ASP A 129 7.46 1.74 16.13
N ASP A 130 7.48 2.68 15.23
CA ASP A 130 8.66 3.47 15.01
C ASP A 130 8.52 4.72 15.89
N PRO A 131 9.26 4.79 17.01
CA PRO A 131 9.19 5.94 17.91
C PRO A 131 9.58 7.26 17.24
N MET A 132 10.06 7.20 16.01
CA MET A 132 10.40 8.37 15.20
C MET A 132 9.22 8.90 14.37
N LEU A 133 8.09 8.17 14.29
CA LEU A 133 6.92 8.58 13.51
C LEU A 133 6.23 9.85 14.05
N PHE A 134 6.49 10.22 15.30
CA PHE A 134 5.78 11.28 15.99
C PHE A 134 6.64 12.50 16.33
N ASN A 135 7.90 12.54 15.89
CA ASN A 135 8.86 13.59 16.23
C ASN A 135 9.17 14.56 15.07
N GLU A 136 8.23 14.75 14.12
CA GLU A 136 8.32 15.81 13.11
C GLU A 136 7.10 16.70 13.13
#